data_244fbd912f77d0e4a874c22c9d5157d8
#
_entry.id   244fbd912f77d0e4a874c22c9d5157d8
#
_cell.length_a   1.000
_cell.length_b   1.000
_cell.length_c   1.000
_cell.angle_alpha   90.00
_cell.angle_beta   90.00
_cell.angle_gamma   90.00
#
_symmetry.space_group_name_H-M   'P 1'
#
loop_
_entity.id
_entity.type
_entity.pdbx_description
1 polymer ?
#
loop_
_entity_poly.entity_id
_entity_poly.type
_entity_poly.pdbx_seq_one_letter_code
_entity_poly.pdbx_strand_id
1 'polypeptide(L)'
;MSEDAAARLALMSCIEGGSPFWTKEVRDFGASYVYEKAQDGFYTGRKNSADKITEHIRLINTDSLMAEVENSGSTLLTPESGDWPHQLDDLMAPPFGLICKGNISLLNQQSLSIVGSRNPTTYGVRMASEFAAGFSDLEWVVVSGGAFGIDSAAHKGALAAEGGTISVLGSGVS
;
A
#
# COMPACT_ATOMS: atom_id res chain seq x y z
N MET A 1 0.14 8.24 -18.36
CA MET A 1 0.91 7.60 -17.27
C MET A 1 2.13 6.93 -17.88
N SER A 2 3.24 6.76 -17.14
CA SER A 2 4.48 6.18 -17.69
C SER A 2 4.36 4.66 -17.81
N GLU A 3 5.12 4.07 -18.75
CA GLU A 3 5.24 2.62 -18.92
C GLU A 3 5.73 1.94 -17.63
N ASP A 4 6.60 2.61 -16.87
CA ASP A 4 7.08 2.12 -15.59
C ASP A 4 5.97 2.02 -14.54
N ALA A 5 5.02 2.95 -14.50
CA ALA A 5 3.88 2.89 -13.59
C ALA A 5 2.97 1.68 -13.88
N ALA A 6 2.72 1.38 -15.16
CA ALA A 6 1.95 0.21 -15.57
C ALA A 6 2.69 -1.10 -15.21
N ALA A 7 3.99 -1.15 -15.40
CA ALA A 7 4.83 -2.29 -14.99
C ALA A 7 4.82 -2.48 -13.47
N ARG A 8 4.93 -1.41 -12.68
CA ARG A 8 4.83 -1.48 -11.22
C ARG A 8 3.49 -2.05 -10.78
N LEU A 9 2.39 -1.60 -11.36
CA LEU A 9 1.05 -2.11 -11.04
C LEU A 9 0.93 -3.61 -11.36
N ALA A 10 1.45 -4.05 -12.52
CA ALA A 10 1.48 -5.46 -12.88
C ALA A 10 2.33 -6.29 -11.90
N LEU A 11 3.50 -5.80 -11.51
CA LEU A 11 4.34 -6.46 -10.50
C LEU A 11 3.63 -6.54 -9.14
N MET A 12 2.95 -5.47 -8.71
CA MET A 12 2.16 -5.45 -7.46
C MET A 12 1.05 -6.50 -7.44
N SER A 13 0.44 -6.80 -8.57
CA SER A 13 -0.63 -7.79 -8.64
C SER A 13 -0.13 -9.25 -8.54
N CYS A 14 1.16 -9.48 -8.75
CA CYS A 14 1.76 -10.83 -8.78
C CYS A 14 2.77 -11.10 -7.67
N ILE A 15 3.35 -10.04 -7.12
CA ILE A 15 4.44 -10.14 -6.14
C ILE A 15 3.94 -9.59 -4.81
N GLU A 16 4.02 -10.42 -3.79
CA GLU A 16 3.71 -9.99 -2.42
C GLU A 16 4.66 -8.86 -2.00
N GLY A 17 4.10 -7.80 -1.43
CA GLY A 17 4.86 -6.65 -0.95
C GLY A 17 5.91 -7.05 0.09
N GLY A 18 7.00 -6.29 0.16
CA GLY A 18 8.08 -6.53 1.12
C GLY A 18 9.06 -7.64 0.70
N SER A 19 9.08 -8.06 -0.57
CA SER A 19 10.07 -9.03 -1.08
C SER A 19 11.42 -8.37 -1.35
N PRO A 20 12.48 -8.62 -0.56
CA PRO A 20 13.78 -7.96 -0.74
C PRO A 20 14.41 -8.25 -2.10
N PHE A 21 14.18 -9.45 -2.65
CA PHE A 21 14.69 -9.85 -3.95
C PHE A 21 14.09 -8.97 -5.06
N TRP A 22 12.75 -8.94 -5.15
CA TRP A 22 12.07 -8.21 -6.19
C TRP A 22 12.23 -6.70 -6.06
N THR A 23 12.23 -6.20 -4.83
CA THR A 23 12.51 -4.77 -4.57
C THR A 23 13.92 -4.39 -5.03
N LYS A 24 14.91 -5.26 -4.80
CA LYS A 24 16.27 -5.03 -5.31
C LYS A 24 16.31 -5.03 -6.83
N GLU A 25 15.68 -6.01 -7.49
CA GLU A 25 15.63 -6.08 -8.96
C GLU A 25 14.99 -4.82 -9.56
N VAL A 26 13.84 -4.39 -9.03
CA VAL A 26 13.16 -3.17 -9.50
C VAL A 26 14.00 -1.92 -9.28
N ARG A 27 14.68 -1.82 -8.15
CA ARG A 27 15.56 -0.68 -7.85
C ARG A 27 16.79 -0.63 -8.77
N ASP A 28 17.40 -1.78 -9.04
CA ASP A 28 18.65 -1.86 -9.81
C ASP A 28 18.42 -1.74 -11.34
N PHE A 29 17.27 -2.20 -11.84
CA PHE A 29 17.01 -2.31 -13.28
C PHE A 29 15.77 -1.55 -13.77
N GLY A 30 14.89 -1.07 -12.86
CA GLY A 30 13.62 -0.44 -13.19
C GLY A 30 12.47 -1.45 -13.35
N ALA A 31 11.24 -0.98 -13.11
CA ALA A 31 10.07 -1.86 -13.10
C ALA A 31 9.72 -2.40 -14.49
N SER A 32 9.82 -1.59 -15.53
CA SER A 32 9.55 -2.01 -16.91
C SER A 32 10.49 -3.16 -17.32
N TYR A 33 11.79 -3.05 -17.05
CA TYR A 33 12.74 -4.11 -17.36
C TYR A 33 12.43 -5.41 -16.60
N VAL A 34 12.15 -5.31 -15.30
CA VAL A 34 11.84 -6.48 -14.47
C VAL A 34 10.54 -7.16 -14.93
N TYR A 35 9.54 -6.37 -15.31
CA TYR A 35 8.28 -6.87 -15.84
C TYR A 35 8.49 -7.66 -17.14
N GLU A 36 9.18 -7.07 -18.14
CA GLU A 36 9.51 -7.75 -19.38
C GLU A 36 10.29 -9.04 -19.16
N LYS A 37 11.34 -9.00 -18.32
CA LYS A 37 12.14 -10.17 -18.00
C LYS A 37 11.35 -11.27 -17.28
N ALA A 38 10.37 -10.90 -16.45
CA ALA A 38 9.49 -11.85 -15.82
C ALA A 38 8.53 -12.51 -16.85
N GLN A 39 8.01 -11.74 -17.81
CA GLN A 39 7.22 -12.30 -18.93
C GLN A 39 8.01 -13.28 -19.78
N ASP A 40 9.28 -12.97 -20.05
CA ASP A 40 10.19 -13.84 -20.82
C ASP A 40 10.59 -15.13 -20.05
N GLY A 41 10.29 -15.20 -18.75
CA GLY A 41 10.66 -16.35 -17.89
C GLY A 41 12.11 -16.30 -17.41
N PHE A 42 12.79 -15.15 -17.48
CA PHE A 42 14.17 -14.99 -17.03
C PHE A 42 14.41 -15.39 -15.58
N TYR A 43 13.40 -15.22 -14.71
CA TYR A 43 13.48 -15.54 -13.30
C TYR A 43 13.07 -16.99 -12.97
N THR A 44 12.60 -17.77 -13.95
CA THR A 44 12.18 -19.17 -13.77
C THR A 44 13.35 -20.00 -13.22
N GLY A 45 13.06 -20.81 -12.22
CA GLY A 45 14.05 -21.66 -11.53
C GLY A 45 15.03 -20.92 -10.60
N ARG A 46 14.99 -19.57 -10.54
CA ARG A 46 15.90 -18.78 -9.68
C ARG A 46 15.36 -18.56 -8.27
N LYS A 47 14.05 -18.64 -8.08
CA LYS A 47 13.34 -18.50 -6.79
C LYS A 47 12.10 -19.39 -6.80
N ASN A 48 11.74 -19.96 -5.65
CA ASN A 48 10.62 -20.91 -5.49
C ASN A 48 9.25 -20.39 -5.94
N SER A 49 9.05 -19.07 -5.99
CA SER A 49 7.79 -18.43 -6.43
C SER A 49 7.86 -17.84 -7.85
N ALA A 50 9.04 -17.77 -8.46
CA ALA A 50 9.23 -17.06 -9.72
C ALA A 50 8.46 -17.71 -10.89
N ASP A 51 8.29 -19.02 -10.87
CA ASP A 51 7.56 -19.74 -11.91
C ASP A 51 6.07 -19.34 -11.89
N LYS A 52 5.46 -19.26 -10.69
CA LYS A 52 4.08 -18.80 -10.52
C LYS A 52 3.90 -17.34 -10.90
N ILE A 53 4.88 -16.51 -10.55
CA ILE A 53 4.88 -15.08 -10.90
C ILE A 53 4.96 -14.93 -12.41
N THR A 54 5.85 -15.67 -13.09
CA THR A 54 5.97 -15.66 -14.56
C THR A 54 4.68 -16.08 -15.24
N GLU A 55 4.03 -17.12 -14.73
CA GLU A 55 2.75 -17.60 -15.25
C GLU A 55 1.63 -16.56 -15.10
N HIS A 56 1.52 -15.94 -13.92
CA HIS A 56 0.55 -14.85 -13.66
C HIS A 56 0.83 -13.61 -14.51
N ILE A 57 2.07 -13.15 -14.54
CA ILE A 57 2.47 -11.92 -15.29
C ILE A 57 2.12 -12.01 -16.78
N ARG A 58 2.22 -13.19 -17.39
CA ARG A 58 1.86 -13.42 -18.80
C ARG A 58 0.39 -13.25 -19.10
N LEU A 59 -0.46 -13.38 -18.09
CA LEU A 59 -1.91 -13.25 -18.22
C LEU A 59 -2.39 -11.81 -17.96
N ILE A 60 -1.52 -10.94 -17.45
CA ILE A 60 -1.88 -9.57 -17.11
C ILE A 60 -2.00 -8.71 -18.36
N ASN A 61 -3.12 -8.02 -18.43
CA ASN A 61 -3.30 -6.88 -19.32
C ASN A 61 -3.15 -5.60 -18.48
N THR A 62 -2.04 -4.91 -18.68
CA THR A 62 -1.72 -3.68 -17.94
C THR A 62 -2.74 -2.57 -18.15
N ASP A 63 -3.28 -2.44 -19.37
CA ASP A 63 -4.29 -1.40 -19.68
C ASP A 63 -5.58 -1.67 -18.91
N SER A 64 -6.00 -2.94 -18.81
CA SER A 64 -7.16 -3.34 -18.01
C SER A 64 -6.96 -3.06 -16.53
N LEU A 65 -5.79 -3.40 -15.96
CA LEU A 65 -5.49 -3.10 -14.57
C LEU A 65 -5.50 -1.59 -14.28
N MET A 66 -4.93 -0.81 -15.18
CA MET A 66 -4.93 0.65 -15.04
C MET A 66 -6.35 1.21 -15.09
N ALA A 67 -7.18 0.72 -16.04
CA ALA A 67 -8.57 1.11 -16.13
C ALA A 67 -9.38 0.71 -14.87
N GLU A 68 -9.08 -0.43 -14.26
CA GLU A 68 -9.71 -0.83 -12.99
C GLU A 68 -9.36 0.15 -11.85
N VAL A 69 -8.10 0.56 -11.72
CA VAL A 69 -7.68 1.55 -10.73
C VAL A 69 -8.42 2.87 -10.94
N GLU A 70 -8.44 3.39 -12.17
CA GLU A 70 -9.12 4.64 -12.51
C GLU A 70 -10.65 4.56 -12.29
N ASN A 71 -11.28 3.48 -12.75
CA ASN A 71 -12.73 3.27 -12.62
C ASN A 71 -13.17 3.10 -11.16
N SER A 72 -12.30 2.60 -10.29
CA SER A 72 -12.57 2.53 -8.84
C SER A 72 -12.49 3.89 -8.14
N GLY A 73 -12.09 4.95 -8.83
CA GLY A 73 -11.82 6.26 -8.26
C GLY A 73 -10.55 6.27 -7.40
N SER A 74 -9.63 5.35 -7.66
CA SER A 74 -8.35 5.26 -6.97
C SER A 74 -7.23 5.89 -7.80
N THR A 75 -6.13 6.21 -7.15
CA THR A 75 -4.91 6.74 -7.77
C THR A 75 -3.75 5.80 -7.48
N LEU A 76 -2.97 5.45 -8.50
CA LEU A 76 -1.70 4.76 -8.33
C LEU A 76 -0.61 5.80 -8.02
N LEU A 77 0.03 5.68 -6.87
CA LEU A 77 1.25 6.39 -6.53
C LEU A 77 2.45 5.47 -6.71
N THR A 78 3.51 6.01 -7.27
CA THR A 78 4.82 5.34 -7.40
C THR A 78 5.89 6.16 -6.69
N PRO A 79 7.08 5.62 -6.42
CA PRO A 79 8.17 6.38 -5.81
C PRO A 79 8.54 7.68 -6.53
N GLU A 80 8.21 7.78 -7.82
CA GLU A 80 8.43 8.97 -8.63
C GLU A 80 7.27 10.00 -8.56
N SER A 81 6.17 9.64 -7.89
CA SER A 81 5.02 10.54 -7.70
C SER A 81 5.32 11.61 -6.66
N GLY A 82 4.91 12.86 -6.92
CA GLY A 82 5.12 13.97 -5.99
C GLY A 82 4.42 13.80 -4.62
N ASP A 83 3.38 12.97 -4.57
CA ASP A 83 2.64 12.65 -3.34
C ASP A 83 3.12 11.35 -2.67
N TRP A 84 4.23 10.76 -3.13
CA TRP A 84 4.79 9.56 -2.53
C TRP A 84 5.19 9.79 -1.08
N PRO A 85 4.74 8.94 -0.13
CA PRO A 85 5.14 9.07 1.27
C PRO A 85 6.59 8.57 1.46
N HIS A 86 7.55 9.49 1.49
CA HIS A 86 8.99 9.17 1.55
C HIS A 86 9.41 8.33 2.75
N GLN A 87 8.60 8.25 3.81
CA GLN A 87 8.85 7.35 4.94
C GLN A 87 8.91 5.86 4.52
N LEU A 88 8.30 5.52 3.38
CA LEU A 88 8.37 4.16 2.84
C LEU A 88 9.75 3.81 2.26
N ASP A 89 10.54 4.83 1.88
CA ASP A 89 11.88 4.63 1.33
C ASP A 89 12.86 4.10 2.39
N ASP A 90 12.56 4.31 3.68
CA ASP A 90 13.33 3.79 4.81
C ASP A 90 13.13 2.27 5.03
N LEU A 91 12.14 1.67 4.39
CA LEU A 91 11.90 0.23 4.50
C LEU A 91 12.99 -0.54 3.74
N MET A 92 13.39 -1.69 4.30
CA MET A 92 14.34 -2.61 3.65
C MET A 92 13.82 -3.09 2.28
N ALA A 93 12.52 -3.22 2.14
CA ALA A 93 11.83 -3.61 0.92
C ALA A 93 10.56 -2.76 0.75
N PRO A 94 10.70 -1.50 0.27
CA PRO A 94 9.56 -0.65 0.00
C PRO A 94 8.63 -1.25 -1.05
N PRO A 95 7.33 -0.93 -1.02
CA PRO A 95 6.38 -1.38 -2.02
C PRO A 95 6.70 -0.74 -3.39
N PHE A 96 6.30 -1.41 -4.47
CA PHE A 96 6.50 -0.87 -5.83
C PHE A 96 5.62 0.32 -6.15
N GLY A 97 4.52 0.46 -5.42
CA GLY A 97 3.55 1.54 -5.54
C GLY A 97 2.46 1.39 -4.48
N LEU A 98 1.56 2.36 -4.43
CA LEU A 98 0.37 2.36 -3.58
C LEU A 98 -0.87 2.62 -4.43
N ILE A 99 -1.93 1.87 -4.20
CA ILE A 99 -3.26 2.20 -4.74
C ILE A 99 -4.00 2.96 -3.65
N CYS A 100 -4.25 4.23 -3.88
CA CYS A 100 -4.83 5.14 -2.90
C CYS A 100 -6.23 5.57 -3.31
N LYS A 101 -7.15 5.66 -2.34
CA LYS A 101 -8.50 6.18 -2.53
C LYS A 101 -8.83 7.19 -1.43
N GLY A 102 -9.27 8.36 -1.81
CA GLY A 102 -9.60 9.45 -0.89
C GLY A 102 -8.59 10.60 -0.94
N ASN A 103 -8.37 11.26 0.21
CA ASN A 103 -7.49 12.42 0.28
C ASN A 103 -6.03 12.02 0.40
N ILE A 104 -5.30 12.03 -0.72
CA ILE A 104 -3.89 11.66 -0.82
C ILE A 104 -2.97 12.58 -0.02
N SER A 105 -3.36 13.88 0.16
CA SER A 105 -2.52 14.83 0.88
C SER A 105 -2.25 14.45 2.35
N LEU A 106 -3.05 13.56 2.92
CA LEU A 106 -2.83 13.04 4.27
C LEU A 106 -1.57 12.17 4.40
N LEU A 107 -1.10 11.56 3.30
CA LEU A 107 0.03 10.63 3.32
C LEU A 107 1.35 11.28 3.75
N ASN A 108 1.49 12.58 3.50
CA ASN A 108 2.70 13.36 3.80
C ASN A 108 2.55 14.26 5.04
N GLN A 109 1.44 14.11 5.79
CA GLN A 109 1.24 14.82 7.05
C GLN A 109 1.85 14.06 8.23
N GLN A 110 2.07 14.78 9.31
CA GLN A 110 2.53 14.16 10.55
C GLN A 110 1.50 13.14 11.03
N SER A 111 1.95 11.92 11.27
CA SER A 111 1.05 10.80 11.54
C SER A 111 1.57 9.87 12.62
N LEU A 112 0.66 9.13 13.22
CA LEU A 112 0.98 8.05 14.13
C LEU A 112 0.13 6.81 13.83
N SER A 113 0.68 5.63 14.10
CA SER A 113 -0.03 4.38 13.94
C SER A 113 -0.65 3.93 15.25
N ILE A 114 -1.94 3.59 15.23
CA ILE A 114 -2.67 2.96 16.35
C ILE A 114 -3.15 1.60 15.85
N VAL A 115 -2.56 0.53 16.35
CA VAL A 115 -2.87 -0.84 15.94
C VAL A 115 -3.03 -1.75 17.16
N GLY A 116 -3.76 -2.85 17.01
CA GLY A 116 -3.89 -3.78 18.12
C GLY A 116 -4.81 -4.97 17.87
N SER A 117 -5.35 -5.51 18.96
CA SER A 117 -6.15 -6.73 18.96
C SER A 117 -7.41 -6.60 18.11
N ARG A 118 -7.75 -7.66 17.38
CA ARG A 118 -9.04 -7.80 16.68
C ARG A 118 -10.19 -8.13 17.62
N ASN A 119 -9.87 -8.61 18.84
CA ASN A 119 -10.84 -8.88 19.91
C ASN A 119 -10.40 -8.15 21.19
N PRO A 120 -10.50 -6.81 21.23
CA PRO A 120 -10.06 -6.01 22.36
C PRO A 120 -11.05 -6.05 23.53
N THR A 121 -10.56 -5.68 24.70
CA THR A 121 -11.43 -5.35 25.84
C THR A 121 -12.14 -4.01 25.59
N THR A 122 -13.25 -3.75 26.32
CA THR A 122 -13.93 -2.45 26.29
C THR A 122 -12.99 -1.30 26.67
N TYR A 123 -12.07 -1.54 27.61
CA TYR A 123 -11.04 -0.57 27.97
C TYR A 123 -10.11 -0.27 26.80
N GLY A 124 -9.63 -1.31 26.08
CA GLY A 124 -8.77 -1.13 24.94
C GLY A 124 -9.42 -0.34 23.81
N VAL A 125 -10.69 -0.63 23.50
CA VAL A 125 -11.47 0.14 22.50
C VAL A 125 -11.55 1.61 22.89
N ARG A 126 -11.88 1.89 24.17
CA ARG A 126 -11.98 3.25 24.65
C ARG A 126 -10.65 4.00 24.56
N MET A 127 -9.56 3.37 25.01
CA MET A 127 -8.23 3.99 24.94
C MET A 127 -7.79 4.28 23.51
N ALA A 128 -7.98 3.33 22.57
CA ALA A 128 -7.64 3.55 21.17
C ALA A 128 -8.41 4.75 20.57
N SER A 129 -9.71 4.86 20.88
CA SER A 129 -10.54 5.96 20.41
C SER A 129 -10.14 7.30 21.06
N GLU A 130 -9.89 7.32 22.38
CA GLU A 130 -9.47 8.54 23.11
C GLU A 130 -8.09 9.04 22.62
N PHE A 131 -7.12 8.14 22.41
CA PHE A 131 -5.83 8.51 21.87
C PHE A 131 -5.96 9.04 20.44
N ALA A 132 -6.72 8.36 19.58
CA ALA A 132 -6.94 8.79 18.22
C ALA A 132 -7.56 10.20 18.15
N ALA A 133 -8.58 10.47 18.96
CA ALA A 133 -9.21 11.78 19.05
C ALA A 133 -8.20 12.84 19.55
N GLY A 134 -7.48 12.55 20.64
CA GLY A 134 -6.52 13.49 21.21
C GLY A 134 -5.35 13.83 20.26
N PHE A 135 -4.89 12.88 19.46
CA PHE A 135 -3.87 13.17 18.43
C PHE A 135 -4.46 13.92 17.23
N SER A 136 -5.70 13.63 16.86
CA SER A 136 -6.41 14.39 15.82
C SER A 136 -6.61 15.85 16.23
N ASP A 137 -6.90 16.15 17.49
CA ASP A 137 -6.97 17.52 18.03
C ASP A 137 -5.61 18.28 17.93
N LEU A 138 -4.51 17.54 17.80
CA LEU A 138 -3.16 18.07 17.56
C LEU A 138 -2.78 18.07 16.08
N GLU A 139 -3.75 17.91 15.19
CA GLU A 139 -3.57 17.86 13.72
C GLU A 139 -2.71 16.69 13.22
N TRP A 140 -2.60 15.60 14.02
CA TRP A 140 -1.94 14.38 13.57
C TRP A 140 -2.90 13.47 12.83
N VAL A 141 -2.42 12.87 11.75
CA VAL A 141 -3.16 11.85 11.00
C VAL A 141 -3.03 10.49 11.69
N VAL A 142 -4.15 9.84 11.96
CA VAL A 142 -4.16 8.50 12.53
C VAL A 142 -4.06 7.46 11.43
N VAL A 143 -3.02 6.62 11.49
CA VAL A 143 -2.82 5.50 10.56
C VAL A 143 -3.18 4.19 11.26
N SER A 144 -3.99 3.36 10.62
CA SER A 144 -4.33 2.04 11.15
C SER A 144 -4.62 1.04 10.03
N GLY A 145 -4.84 -0.22 10.36
CA GLY A 145 -5.30 -1.23 9.42
C GLY A 145 -6.82 -1.20 9.22
N GLY A 146 -7.33 -2.13 8.41
CA GLY A 146 -8.77 -2.30 8.17
C GLY A 146 -9.43 -3.33 9.10
N ALA A 147 -8.81 -3.71 10.20
CA ALA A 147 -9.30 -4.80 11.05
C ALA A 147 -10.40 -4.36 12.02
N PHE A 148 -11.18 -5.35 12.48
CA PHE A 148 -12.06 -5.13 13.65
C PHE A 148 -11.23 -4.86 14.90
N GLY A 149 -11.85 -4.23 15.90
CA GLY A 149 -11.24 -4.02 17.21
C GLY A 149 -10.50 -2.69 17.31
N ILE A 150 -9.23 -2.71 17.67
CA ILE A 150 -8.44 -1.50 17.93
C ILE A 150 -8.34 -0.61 16.69
N ASP A 151 -8.12 -1.19 15.51
CA ASP A 151 -8.00 -0.43 14.25
C ASP A 151 -9.29 0.35 13.98
N SER A 152 -10.45 -0.33 14.05
CA SER A 152 -11.76 0.33 13.89
C SER A 152 -12.02 1.40 14.94
N ALA A 153 -11.57 1.19 16.19
CA ALA A 153 -11.73 2.17 17.27
C ALA A 153 -10.87 3.41 17.02
N ALA A 154 -9.65 3.23 16.55
CA ALA A 154 -8.74 4.31 16.20
C ALA A 154 -9.33 5.19 15.08
N HIS A 155 -9.78 4.58 13.98
CA HIS A 155 -10.43 5.33 12.89
C HIS A 155 -11.67 6.11 13.36
N LYS A 156 -12.53 5.46 14.16
CA LYS A 156 -13.74 6.12 14.71
C LYS A 156 -13.39 7.28 15.63
N GLY A 157 -12.35 7.15 16.45
CA GLY A 157 -11.88 8.22 17.32
C GLY A 157 -11.37 9.43 16.53
N ALA A 158 -10.53 9.19 15.52
CA ALA A 158 -10.04 10.25 14.65
C ALA A 158 -11.18 10.98 13.91
N LEU A 159 -12.11 10.22 13.32
CA LEU A 159 -13.25 10.79 12.61
C LEU A 159 -14.22 11.54 13.54
N ALA A 160 -14.41 11.11 14.77
CA ALA A 160 -15.24 11.80 15.75
C ALA A 160 -14.64 13.15 16.18
N ALA A 161 -13.32 13.30 16.10
CA ALA A 161 -12.60 14.55 16.33
C ALA A 161 -12.37 15.34 15.01
N GLU A 162 -13.08 14.98 13.92
CA GLU A 162 -12.94 15.59 12.59
C GLU A 162 -11.50 15.55 12.02
N GLY A 163 -10.67 14.64 12.55
CA GLY A 163 -9.26 14.48 12.15
C GLY A 163 -9.07 13.59 10.93
N GLY A 164 -7.88 13.70 10.32
CA GLY A 164 -7.46 12.84 9.22
C GLY A 164 -7.16 11.42 9.67
N THR A 165 -7.56 10.43 8.85
CA THR A 165 -7.19 9.04 9.12
C THR A 165 -6.90 8.28 7.82
N ILE A 166 -5.91 7.37 7.87
CA ILE A 166 -5.46 6.54 6.75
C ILE A 166 -5.62 5.07 7.13
N SER A 167 -6.33 4.32 6.30
CA SER A 167 -6.43 2.86 6.42
C SER A 167 -5.47 2.18 5.46
N VAL A 168 -4.54 1.37 5.99
CA VAL A 168 -3.59 0.57 5.21
C VAL A 168 -4.14 -0.85 5.10
N LEU A 169 -4.55 -1.22 3.89
CA LEU A 169 -5.23 -2.48 3.62
C LEU A 169 -4.31 -3.48 2.92
N GLY A 170 -4.32 -4.73 3.36
CA GLY A 170 -3.67 -5.84 2.66
C GLY A 170 -4.52 -6.46 1.54
N SER A 171 -5.81 -6.10 1.50
CA SER A 171 -6.75 -6.48 0.43
C SER A 171 -7.11 -5.25 -0.37
N GLY A 172 -7.26 -5.17 -1.58
CA GLY A 172 -7.54 -3.96 -2.38
C GLY A 172 -8.50 -2.93 -1.75
N VAL A 173 -8.64 -1.79 -2.38
CA VAL A 173 -9.42 -0.63 -1.91
C VAL A 173 -10.84 -0.57 -2.51
N SER A 174 -11.30 -1.67 -3.10
CA SER A 174 -12.65 -1.82 -3.67
C SER A 174 -13.71 -2.11 -2.62
#